data_f063c348b92a3c40455bbbf9d788989c
#
_entry.id   f063c348b92a3c40455bbbf9d788989c
#
_cell.length_a   1.000
_cell.length_b   1.000
_cell.length_c   1.000
_cell.angle_alpha   90.00
_cell.angle_beta   90.00
_cell.angle_gamma   90.00
#
_symmetry.space_group_name_H-M   'P 1'
#
loop_
_entity.id
_entity.type
_entity.pdbx_description
1 polymer ?
#
loop_
_entity_poly.entity_id
_entity_poly.type
_entity_poly.pdbx_seq_one_letter_code
_entity_poly.pdbx_strand_id
1 'polypeptide(L)'
;MAEIEKVKCLIIGSGPAGYTAAIYEGRANLCPVLYEGLQPGGQLTTTTDVENFPGYPEGISGPQLMEDLRAQASRFGTDVRFGIATAADLSKAPYKITIDGDKVIETEALIISTGATAKYLGLEDEKKYAGMGVSACATCDGFFYRKKVVAVVGGGDTACEEAIYLAGLASKVYLVVRKPYLRASKIMQERVQKHEKIEVLFEHNVVGLFGDNGVEGMNVVKRWGESDEERYSLPIDGFFLAIGHKPNSDIFKEYIDTDEVGYIITDGDSPRTKVPGVFAAGDVADPHYRQAITAAGSGCKAAIEAERYLSAKGII
;
A
#
# COMPACT_ATOMS: atom_id res chain seq x y z
N MET A 1 -31.15 19.56 10.12
CA MET A 1 -30.39 18.33 10.44
C MET A 1 -29.98 17.72 9.10
N ALA A 2 -28.72 17.44 8.88
CA ALA A 2 -28.30 16.75 7.66
C ALA A 2 -29.04 15.40 7.58
N GLU A 3 -29.54 15.05 6.40
CA GLU A 3 -30.22 13.78 6.19
C GLU A 3 -29.18 12.66 6.29
N ILE A 4 -29.39 11.71 7.20
CA ILE A 4 -28.51 10.57 7.38
C ILE A 4 -28.86 9.54 6.31
N GLU A 5 -27.93 9.28 5.43
CA GLU A 5 -28.08 8.25 4.40
C GLU A 5 -27.82 6.85 5.01
N LYS A 6 -28.68 5.88 4.67
CA LYS A 6 -28.56 4.48 5.15
C LYS A 6 -28.24 3.54 4.02
N VAL A 7 -27.20 2.72 4.21
CA VAL A 7 -26.76 1.73 3.25
C VAL A 7 -26.57 0.36 3.91
N LYS A 8 -26.70 -0.73 3.16
CA LYS A 8 -26.49 -2.08 3.70
C LYS A 8 -25.00 -2.37 3.88
N CYS A 9 -24.20 -2.04 2.87
CA CYS A 9 -22.76 -2.22 2.88
C CYS A 9 -22.07 -0.96 2.39
N LEU A 10 -21.09 -0.48 3.14
CA LEU A 10 -20.24 0.65 2.80
C LEU A 10 -18.81 0.17 2.63
N ILE A 11 -18.17 0.60 1.55
CA ILE A 11 -16.77 0.30 1.23
C ILE A 11 -15.99 1.61 1.26
N ILE A 12 -14.90 1.65 2.03
CA ILE A 12 -14.02 2.83 2.12
C ILE A 12 -12.67 2.49 1.51
N GLY A 13 -12.36 3.17 0.39
CA GLY A 13 -11.14 2.99 -0.39
C GLY A 13 -11.37 2.26 -1.70
N SER A 14 -10.71 2.72 -2.76
CA SER A 14 -10.90 2.31 -4.15
C SER A 14 -9.70 1.60 -4.77
N GLY A 15 -8.78 1.08 -3.95
CA GLY A 15 -7.72 0.21 -4.45
C GLY A 15 -8.27 -1.13 -4.96
N PRO A 16 -7.41 -2.05 -5.43
CA PRO A 16 -7.83 -3.36 -5.92
C PRO A 16 -8.71 -4.13 -4.93
N ALA A 17 -8.49 -3.98 -3.61
CA ALA A 17 -9.32 -4.57 -2.58
C ALA A 17 -10.75 -4.01 -2.59
N GLY A 18 -10.88 -2.68 -2.62
CA GLY A 18 -12.20 -2.01 -2.58
C GLY A 18 -13.03 -2.28 -3.81
N TYR A 19 -12.48 -2.12 -5.01
CA TYR A 19 -13.22 -2.42 -6.23
C TYR A 19 -13.55 -3.91 -6.36
N THR A 20 -12.65 -4.81 -5.93
CA THR A 20 -12.99 -6.24 -5.93
C THR A 20 -14.11 -6.53 -4.96
N ALA A 21 -14.09 -5.98 -3.75
CA ALA A 21 -15.21 -6.12 -2.80
C ALA A 21 -16.51 -5.59 -3.42
N ALA A 22 -16.48 -4.41 -4.05
CA ALA A 22 -17.62 -3.81 -4.71
C ALA A 22 -18.21 -4.67 -5.84
N ILE A 23 -17.35 -5.32 -6.64
CA ILE A 23 -17.77 -6.27 -7.68
C ILE A 23 -18.54 -7.44 -7.07
N TYR A 24 -18.03 -8.04 -6.00
CA TYR A 24 -18.67 -9.19 -5.35
C TYR A 24 -19.98 -8.82 -4.67
N GLU A 25 -20.02 -7.71 -3.93
CA GLU A 25 -21.22 -7.17 -3.29
C GLU A 25 -22.30 -6.78 -4.33
N GLY A 26 -21.89 -6.10 -5.42
CA GLY A 26 -22.80 -5.75 -6.52
C GLY A 26 -23.41 -7.00 -7.17
N ARG A 27 -22.62 -8.05 -7.39
CA ARG A 27 -23.09 -9.34 -7.93
C ARG A 27 -24.00 -10.08 -6.97
N ALA A 28 -23.88 -9.88 -5.67
CA ALA A 28 -24.79 -10.37 -4.64
C ALA A 28 -26.07 -9.50 -4.51
N ASN A 29 -26.25 -8.50 -5.39
CA ASN A 29 -27.38 -7.57 -5.40
C ASN A 29 -27.53 -6.75 -4.11
N LEU A 30 -26.41 -6.40 -3.49
CA LEU A 30 -26.39 -5.62 -2.24
C LEU A 30 -26.38 -4.11 -2.48
N CYS A 31 -26.13 -3.68 -3.73
CA CYS A 31 -26.03 -2.27 -4.12
C CYS A 31 -25.09 -1.48 -3.20
N PRO A 32 -23.81 -1.89 -3.08
CA PRO A 32 -22.90 -1.25 -2.15
C PRO A 32 -22.60 0.19 -2.57
N VAL A 33 -22.30 1.03 -1.56
CA VAL A 33 -21.73 2.37 -1.77
C VAL A 33 -20.23 2.29 -1.51
N LEU A 34 -19.43 2.82 -2.43
CA LEU A 34 -17.99 2.89 -2.30
C LEU A 34 -17.53 4.34 -2.35
N TYR A 35 -16.75 4.77 -1.35
CA TYR A 35 -16.06 6.05 -1.36
C TYR A 35 -14.58 5.89 -1.72
N GLU A 36 -14.16 6.62 -2.77
CA GLU A 36 -12.85 6.42 -3.41
C GLU A 36 -11.68 7.06 -2.64
N GLY A 37 -11.94 8.05 -1.79
CA GLY A 37 -10.90 8.81 -1.11
C GLY A 37 -10.26 9.88 -2.00
N LEU A 38 -9.10 10.41 -1.56
CA LEU A 38 -8.35 11.46 -2.27
C LEU A 38 -7.73 10.99 -3.59
N GLN A 39 -7.41 9.71 -3.70
CA GLN A 39 -6.74 9.12 -4.85
C GLN A 39 -7.59 7.95 -5.37
N PRO A 40 -8.57 8.22 -6.25
CA PRO A 40 -9.37 7.18 -6.89
C PRO A 40 -8.47 6.12 -7.57
N GLY A 41 -8.70 4.84 -7.25
CA GLY A 41 -7.85 3.74 -7.72
C GLY A 41 -6.62 3.44 -6.84
N GLY A 42 -6.30 4.31 -5.87
CA GLY A 42 -5.22 4.09 -4.92
C GLY A 42 -3.82 4.14 -5.54
N GLN A 43 -2.85 3.46 -4.93
CA GLN A 43 -1.42 3.56 -5.30
C GLN A 43 -1.12 3.13 -6.75
N LEU A 44 -1.88 2.20 -7.33
CA LEU A 44 -1.67 1.77 -8.72
C LEU A 44 -1.84 2.89 -9.75
N THR A 45 -2.56 3.96 -9.43
CA THR A 45 -2.71 5.10 -10.35
C THR A 45 -1.44 5.94 -10.48
N THR A 46 -0.44 5.73 -9.63
CA THR A 46 0.89 6.35 -9.72
C THR A 46 1.96 5.45 -10.33
N THR A 47 1.59 4.21 -10.68
CA THR A 47 2.46 3.23 -11.32
C THR A 47 2.28 3.29 -12.83
N THR A 48 3.36 3.17 -13.61
CA THR A 48 3.30 3.16 -15.08
C THR A 48 2.79 1.83 -15.59
N ASP A 49 3.57 0.77 -15.47
CA ASP A 49 3.26 -0.55 -16.02
C ASP A 49 3.05 -1.57 -14.90
N VAL A 50 2.00 -2.36 -15.03
CA VAL A 50 1.64 -3.48 -14.14
C VAL A 50 1.71 -4.77 -14.97
N GLU A 51 2.75 -5.57 -14.76
CA GLU A 51 2.97 -6.83 -15.49
C GLU A 51 2.66 -8.06 -14.65
N ASN A 52 2.38 -7.88 -13.35
CA ASN A 52 2.19 -8.96 -12.38
C ASN A 52 0.73 -9.13 -11.91
N PHE A 53 -0.24 -8.47 -12.57
CA PHE A 53 -1.65 -8.72 -12.32
C PHE A 53 -2.20 -9.69 -13.38
N PRO A 54 -2.69 -10.88 -12.98
CA PRO A 54 -3.17 -11.89 -13.93
C PRO A 54 -4.33 -11.40 -14.78
N GLY A 55 -4.32 -11.77 -16.06
CA GLY A 55 -5.35 -11.40 -17.04
C GLY A 55 -4.88 -10.42 -18.10
N TYR A 56 -3.69 -9.83 -17.93
CA TYR A 56 -3.07 -8.89 -18.86
C TYR A 56 -1.71 -9.40 -19.34
N PRO A 57 -1.68 -10.28 -20.36
CA PRO A 57 -0.44 -10.94 -20.80
C PRO A 57 0.61 -9.98 -21.37
N GLU A 58 0.19 -8.84 -21.88
CA GLU A 58 1.08 -7.77 -22.40
C GLU A 58 1.32 -6.66 -21.36
N GLY A 59 0.89 -6.87 -20.09
CA GLY A 59 0.87 -5.82 -19.09
C GLY A 59 -0.27 -4.81 -19.29
N ILE A 60 -0.43 -3.91 -18.35
CA ILE A 60 -1.42 -2.82 -18.42
C ILE A 60 -0.90 -1.65 -17.58
N SER A 61 -1.24 -0.41 -17.95
CA SER A 61 -0.91 0.72 -17.07
C SER A 61 -1.74 0.66 -15.77
N GLY A 62 -1.13 1.07 -14.65
CA GLY A 62 -1.82 1.10 -13.37
C GLY A 62 -3.14 1.89 -13.40
N PRO A 63 -3.18 3.11 -13.98
CA PRO A 63 -4.43 3.87 -14.14
C PRO A 63 -5.50 3.12 -14.92
N GLN A 64 -5.13 2.45 -16.05
CA GLN A 64 -6.10 1.72 -16.87
C GLN A 64 -6.65 0.48 -16.12
N LEU A 65 -5.80 -0.26 -15.41
CA LEU A 65 -6.24 -1.38 -14.58
C LEU A 65 -7.28 -0.92 -13.55
N MET A 66 -7.05 0.23 -12.91
CA MET A 66 -7.98 0.73 -11.90
C MET A 66 -9.28 1.25 -12.51
N GLU A 67 -9.24 1.83 -13.71
CA GLU A 67 -10.47 2.21 -14.43
C GLU A 67 -11.28 0.98 -14.87
N ASP A 68 -10.62 -0.09 -15.33
CA ASP A 68 -11.28 -1.35 -15.68
C ASP A 68 -12.00 -1.96 -14.46
N LEU A 69 -11.35 -1.97 -13.29
CA LEU A 69 -11.96 -2.46 -12.04
C LEU A 69 -13.12 -1.57 -11.59
N ARG A 70 -12.98 -0.25 -11.69
CA ARG A 70 -14.04 0.72 -11.41
C ARG A 70 -15.25 0.52 -12.31
N ALA A 71 -15.02 0.42 -13.61
CA ALA A 71 -16.08 0.18 -14.60
C ALA A 71 -16.78 -1.15 -14.34
N GLN A 72 -16.03 -2.19 -13.96
CA GLN A 72 -16.59 -3.50 -13.61
C GLN A 72 -17.47 -3.42 -12.35
N ALA A 73 -17.03 -2.74 -11.30
CA ALA A 73 -17.82 -2.53 -10.08
C ALA A 73 -19.13 -1.77 -10.38
N SER A 74 -19.04 -0.67 -11.11
CA SER A 74 -20.19 0.16 -11.51
C SER A 74 -21.20 -0.62 -12.37
N ARG A 75 -20.72 -1.51 -13.27
CA ARG A 75 -21.59 -2.37 -14.10
C ARG A 75 -22.47 -3.27 -13.26
N PHE A 76 -22.02 -3.68 -12.05
CA PHE A 76 -22.81 -4.49 -11.14
C PHE A 76 -23.64 -3.69 -10.12
N GLY A 77 -23.78 -2.38 -10.33
CA GLY A 77 -24.65 -1.55 -9.52
C GLY A 77 -24.00 -0.99 -8.25
N THR A 78 -22.68 -1.01 -8.15
CA THR A 78 -21.98 -0.27 -7.10
C THR A 78 -22.12 1.23 -7.34
N ASP A 79 -22.54 1.96 -6.34
CA ASP A 79 -22.54 3.43 -6.35
C ASP A 79 -21.16 3.94 -5.90
N VAL A 80 -20.33 4.26 -6.90
CA VAL A 80 -18.96 4.73 -6.70
C VAL A 80 -18.96 6.25 -6.56
N ARG A 81 -18.46 6.75 -5.43
CA ARG A 81 -18.51 8.17 -5.06
C ARG A 81 -17.13 8.71 -4.72
N PHE A 82 -16.87 9.93 -5.13
CA PHE A 82 -15.75 10.69 -4.58
C PHE A 82 -16.08 11.17 -3.16
N GLY A 83 -15.08 11.21 -2.27
CA GLY A 83 -15.20 11.69 -0.90
C GLY A 83 -14.25 10.96 0.04
N ILE A 84 -13.95 11.59 1.18
CA ILE A 84 -12.96 11.10 2.15
C ILE A 84 -13.67 10.75 3.44
N ALA A 85 -13.51 9.52 3.94
CA ALA A 85 -13.92 9.16 5.28
C ALA A 85 -13.01 9.88 6.30
N THR A 86 -13.59 10.76 7.09
CA THR A 86 -12.85 11.62 8.04
C THR A 86 -13.05 11.20 9.50
N ALA A 87 -14.12 10.47 9.82
CA ALA A 87 -14.38 9.91 11.14
C ALA A 87 -15.24 8.64 11.05
N ALA A 88 -15.14 7.80 12.07
CA ALA A 88 -15.95 6.59 12.20
C ALA A 88 -16.47 6.48 13.65
N ASP A 89 -17.72 6.03 13.80
CA ASP A 89 -18.28 5.54 15.05
C ASP A 89 -18.74 4.10 14.85
N LEU A 90 -17.94 3.18 15.37
CA LEU A 90 -18.16 1.74 15.28
C LEU A 90 -18.61 1.13 16.62
N SER A 91 -19.08 1.96 17.55
CA SER A 91 -19.51 1.52 18.89
C SER A 91 -20.76 0.63 18.85
N LYS A 92 -21.64 0.86 17.86
CA LYS A 92 -22.90 0.12 17.71
C LYS A 92 -23.40 0.17 16.27
N ALA A 93 -23.83 -0.97 15.72
CA ALA A 93 -24.50 -1.03 14.41
C ALA A 93 -25.93 -0.42 14.49
N PRO A 94 -26.44 0.26 13.43
CA PRO A 94 -25.69 0.58 12.22
C PRO A 94 -24.54 1.55 12.51
N TYR A 95 -23.40 1.29 11.88
CA TYR A 95 -22.16 2.09 12.07
C TYR A 95 -22.26 3.41 11.34
N LYS A 96 -21.57 4.45 11.87
CA LYS A 96 -21.59 5.79 11.27
C LYS A 96 -20.21 6.15 10.73
N ILE A 97 -20.18 6.52 9.47
CA ILE A 97 -18.97 7.02 8.82
C ILE A 97 -19.24 8.44 8.36
N THR A 98 -18.38 9.36 8.77
CA THR A 98 -18.45 10.75 8.33
C THR A 98 -17.57 10.93 7.09
N ILE A 99 -18.17 11.46 6.03
CA ILE A 99 -17.52 11.78 4.76
C ILE A 99 -17.35 13.29 4.65
N ASP A 100 -16.16 13.73 4.24
CA ASP A 100 -15.81 15.15 4.00
C ASP A 100 -16.08 16.09 5.19
N GLY A 101 -16.17 15.53 6.39
CA GLY A 101 -16.34 16.27 7.64
C GLY A 101 -17.78 16.56 8.06
N ASP A 102 -18.78 16.35 7.20
CA ASP A 102 -20.18 16.74 7.47
C ASP A 102 -21.23 15.68 7.07
N LYS A 103 -21.03 14.92 6.01
CA LYS A 103 -21.98 13.92 5.53
C LYS A 103 -21.86 12.63 6.34
N VAL A 104 -22.93 12.18 6.99
CA VAL A 104 -22.95 10.95 7.78
C VAL A 104 -23.66 9.83 7.00
N ILE A 105 -22.99 8.70 6.85
CA ILE A 105 -23.53 7.47 6.29
C ILE A 105 -23.72 6.44 7.41
N GLU A 106 -24.91 5.92 7.58
CA GLU A 106 -25.19 4.76 8.44
C GLU A 106 -25.10 3.47 7.62
N THR A 107 -24.33 2.50 8.10
CA THR A 107 -24.13 1.22 7.41
C THR A 107 -24.26 0.03 8.36
N GLU A 108 -24.83 -1.07 7.86
CA GLU A 108 -24.94 -2.34 8.61
C GLU A 108 -23.65 -3.17 8.50
N ALA A 109 -22.97 -3.11 7.36
CA ALA A 109 -21.64 -3.72 7.13
C ALA A 109 -20.66 -2.70 6.59
N LEU A 110 -19.41 -2.77 7.05
CA LEU A 110 -18.33 -1.88 6.62
C LEU A 110 -17.13 -2.69 6.12
N ILE A 111 -16.64 -2.38 4.92
CA ILE A 111 -15.37 -2.90 4.41
C ILE A 111 -14.35 -1.77 4.36
N ILE A 112 -13.29 -1.92 5.16
CA ILE A 112 -12.17 -0.98 5.23
C ILE A 112 -11.09 -1.45 4.26
N SER A 113 -10.89 -0.72 3.17
CA SER A 113 -9.91 -1.00 2.11
C SER A 113 -9.07 0.24 1.77
N THR A 114 -8.73 1.00 2.80
CA THR A 114 -8.06 2.31 2.72
C THR A 114 -6.58 2.22 2.36
N GLY A 115 -6.02 1.01 2.31
CA GLY A 115 -4.63 0.76 1.93
C GLY A 115 -3.60 1.24 2.96
N ALA A 116 -2.35 1.36 2.50
CA ALA A 116 -1.24 1.88 3.28
C ALA A 116 -0.41 2.82 2.40
N THR A 117 0.12 3.89 3.00
CA THR A 117 0.93 4.88 2.31
C THR A 117 2.41 4.58 2.52
N ALA A 118 3.18 4.46 1.44
CA ALA A 118 4.63 4.30 1.52
C ALA A 118 5.27 5.52 2.20
N LYS A 119 6.29 5.26 3.03
CA LYS A 119 7.09 6.33 3.63
C LYS A 119 8.19 6.75 2.67
N TYR A 120 8.42 8.04 2.59
CA TYR A 120 9.46 8.69 1.79
C TYR A 120 10.47 9.37 2.71
N LEU A 121 11.66 9.69 2.20
CA LEU A 121 12.66 10.46 2.93
C LEU A 121 12.27 11.95 3.04
N GLY A 122 11.39 12.40 2.16
CA GLY A 122 10.96 13.79 2.07
C GLY A 122 11.83 14.64 1.15
N LEU A 123 12.59 14.03 0.25
CA LEU A 123 13.36 14.71 -0.77
C LEU A 123 12.43 15.20 -1.89
N GLU A 124 12.64 16.41 -2.39
CA GLU A 124 11.87 16.94 -3.52
C GLU A 124 12.03 16.06 -4.78
N ASP A 125 13.22 15.51 -4.97
CA ASP A 125 13.58 14.63 -6.07
C ASP A 125 12.78 13.34 -6.10
N GLU A 126 12.29 12.83 -4.96
CA GLU A 126 11.46 11.62 -4.90
C GLU A 126 10.17 11.79 -5.71
N LYS A 127 9.56 12.97 -5.66
CA LYS A 127 8.36 13.30 -6.44
C LYS A 127 8.68 13.49 -7.92
N LYS A 128 9.83 14.14 -8.21
CA LYS A 128 10.28 14.40 -9.57
C LYS A 128 10.51 13.10 -10.34
N TYR A 129 11.09 12.09 -9.68
CA TYR A 129 11.45 10.82 -10.29
C TYR A 129 10.48 9.67 -9.97
N ALA A 130 9.30 9.96 -9.42
CA ALA A 130 8.27 8.94 -9.19
C ALA A 130 7.89 8.25 -10.52
N GLY A 131 7.99 6.92 -10.59
CA GLY A 131 7.82 6.15 -11.82
C GLY A 131 8.96 6.28 -12.87
N MET A 132 9.97 7.10 -12.57
CA MET A 132 11.14 7.30 -13.43
C MET A 132 12.45 6.98 -12.69
N GLY A 133 12.44 5.97 -11.86
CA GLY A 133 13.59 5.52 -11.09
C GLY A 133 13.37 5.46 -9.59
N VAL A 134 12.38 6.12 -9.02
CA VAL A 134 12.01 6.03 -7.61
C VAL A 134 10.83 5.08 -7.44
N SER A 135 10.99 4.08 -6.57
CA SER A 135 9.98 3.07 -6.25
C SER A 135 9.94 2.79 -4.74
N ALA A 136 8.79 2.34 -4.24
CA ALA A 136 8.62 1.82 -2.89
C ALA A 136 8.21 0.32 -2.89
N CYS A 137 8.42 -0.38 -4.02
CA CYS A 137 8.06 -1.79 -4.18
C CYS A 137 9.06 -2.51 -5.08
N ALA A 138 10.01 -3.23 -4.50
CA ALA A 138 11.00 -3.98 -5.27
C ALA A 138 10.38 -5.11 -6.10
N THR A 139 9.35 -5.78 -5.61
CA THR A 139 8.66 -6.87 -6.33
C THR A 139 7.80 -6.36 -7.49
N CYS A 140 7.36 -5.10 -7.46
CA CYS A 140 6.63 -4.47 -8.54
C CYS A 140 7.58 -4.07 -9.68
N ASP A 141 8.61 -3.32 -9.36
CA ASP A 141 9.41 -2.57 -10.33
C ASP A 141 10.80 -3.17 -10.57
N GLY A 142 11.24 -4.12 -9.74
CA GLY A 142 12.60 -4.67 -9.80
C GLY A 142 12.96 -5.27 -11.16
N PHE A 143 12.00 -5.80 -11.90
CA PHE A 143 12.23 -6.38 -13.22
C PHE A 143 12.78 -5.37 -14.24
N PHE A 144 12.36 -4.10 -14.18
CA PHE A 144 12.84 -3.04 -15.06
C PHE A 144 14.31 -2.66 -14.83
N TYR A 145 14.89 -3.11 -13.69
CA TYR A 145 16.27 -2.85 -13.30
C TYR A 145 17.21 -4.05 -13.47
N ARG A 146 16.86 -5.01 -14.32
CA ARG A 146 17.74 -6.13 -14.66
C ARG A 146 19.07 -5.63 -15.22
N LYS A 147 20.17 -6.15 -14.64
CA LYS A 147 21.56 -5.80 -14.99
C LYS A 147 21.95 -4.34 -14.77
N LYS A 148 21.11 -3.57 -14.07
CA LYS A 148 21.37 -2.17 -13.69
C LYS A 148 21.91 -2.09 -12.26
N VAL A 149 22.32 -0.90 -11.85
CA VAL A 149 22.76 -0.59 -10.49
C VAL A 149 21.62 0.06 -9.74
N VAL A 150 21.26 -0.44 -8.57
CA VAL A 150 20.15 0.11 -7.78
C VAL A 150 20.56 0.40 -6.35
N ALA A 151 19.83 1.31 -5.69
CA ALA A 151 19.95 1.57 -4.27
C ALA A 151 18.66 1.20 -3.54
N VAL A 152 18.79 0.59 -2.36
CA VAL A 152 17.69 0.32 -1.43
C VAL A 152 17.96 1.10 -0.16
N VAL A 153 17.00 1.89 0.31
CA VAL A 153 17.13 2.65 1.56
C VAL A 153 16.34 1.97 2.65
N GLY A 154 17.01 1.57 3.71
CA GLY A 154 16.41 0.96 4.87
C GLY A 154 17.38 0.04 5.62
N GLY A 155 17.00 -0.44 6.80
CA GLY A 155 17.87 -1.26 7.63
C GLY A 155 17.12 -2.33 8.45
N GLY A 156 15.84 -2.57 8.15
CA GLY A 156 15.01 -3.65 8.70
C GLY A 156 14.96 -4.88 7.80
N ASP A 157 14.19 -5.90 8.20
CA ASP A 157 14.03 -7.14 7.43
C ASP A 157 13.54 -6.85 6.01
N THR A 158 12.52 -6.04 5.83
CA THR A 158 11.99 -5.65 4.50
C THR A 158 13.09 -5.08 3.59
N ALA A 159 13.95 -4.20 4.11
CA ALA A 159 15.04 -3.63 3.31
C ALA A 159 16.07 -4.68 2.89
N CYS A 160 16.36 -5.63 3.77
CA CYS A 160 17.26 -6.76 3.46
C CYS A 160 16.62 -7.70 2.44
N GLU A 161 15.33 -8.02 2.58
CA GLU A 161 14.58 -8.86 1.64
C GLU A 161 14.54 -8.23 0.24
N GLU A 162 14.19 -6.94 0.15
CA GLU A 162 14.17 -6.20 -1.11
C GLU A 162 15.55 -6.10 -1.75
N ALA A 163 16.61 -5.85 -0.95
CA ALA A 163 17.99 -5.84 -1.46
C ALA A 163 18.41 -7.20 -2.03
N ILE A 164 18.06 -8.31 -1.36
CA ILE A 164 18.34 -9.67 -1.85
C ILE A 164 17.54 -9.97 -3.12
N TYR A 165 16.25 -9.61 -3.14
CA TYR A 165 15.41 -9.79 -4.34
C TYR A 165 15.99 -9.03 -5.53
N LEU A 166 16.31 -7.75 -5.36
CA LEU A 166 16.90 -6.92 -6.40
C LEU A 166 18.28 -7.43 -6.84
N ALA A 167 19.10 -7.97 -5.94
CA ALA A 167 20.40 -8.55 -6.28
C ALA A 167 20.29 -9.78 -7.20
N GLY A 168 19.14 -10.48 -7.18
CA GLY A 168 18.80 -11.51 -8.15
C GLY A 168 18.61 -10.99 -9.58
N LEU A 169 18.25 -9.73 -9.74
CA LEU A 169 17.96 -9.07 -11.01
C LEU A 169 19.06 -8.10 -11.44
N ALA A 170 19.45 -7.20 -10.56
CA ALA A 170 20.41 -6.13 -10.79
C ALA A 170 21.86 -6.63 -10.91
N SER A 171 22.73 -5.80 -11.45
CA SER A 171 24.17 -6.04 -11.46
C SER A 171 24.82 -5.69 -10.11
N LYS A 172 24.30 -4.69 -9.41
CA LYS A 172 24.75 -4.26 -8.10
C LYS A 172 23.61 -3.62 -7.31
N VAL A 173 23.61 -3.79 -5.99
CA VAL A 173 22.68 -3.18 -5.05
C VAL A 173 23.46 -2.46 -3.97
N TYR A 174 23.19 -1.17 -3.79
CA TYR A 174 23.63 -0.43 -2.60
C TYR A 174 22.51 -0.48 -1.55
N LEU A 175 22.79 -1.06 -0.38
CA LEU A 175 21.87 -0.98 0.77
C LEU A 175 22.29 0.17 1.67
N VAL A 176 21.54 1.27 1.63
CA VAL A 176 21.85 2.51 2.34
C VAL A 176 21.22 2.49 3.73
N VAL A 177 22.04 2.51 4.76
CA VAL A 177 21.64 2.37 6.17
C VAL A 177 22.17 3.56 6.98
N ARG A 178 21.26 4.36 7.55
CA ARG A 178 21.64 5.54 8.35
C ARG A 178 22.30 5.23 9.69
N LYS A 179 22.21 4.00 10.19
CA LYS A 179 22.80 3.54 11.45
C LYS A 179 24.07 2.73 11.16
N PRO A 180 24.97 2.56 12.14
CA PRO A 180 26.16 1.70 11.98
C PRO A 180 25.80 0.18 12.04
N TYR A 181 24.54 -0.18 12.07
CA TYR A 181 24.04 -1.55 12.13
C TYR A 181 22.70 -1.71 11.45
N LEU A 182 22.40 -2.95 11.02
CA LEU A 182 21.08 -3.36 10.54
C LEU A 182 20.19 -3.72 11.74
N ARG A 183 18.90 -3.35 11.68
CA ARG A 183 17.86 -3.76 12.64
C ARG A 183 17.18 -5.07 12.27
N ALA A 184 17.49 -5.59 11.10
CA ALA A 184 16.97 -6.85 10.58
C ALA A 184 17.33 -8.03 11.49
N SER A 185 16.66 -9.16 11.32
CA SER A 185 17.01 -10.43 11.97
C SER A 185 18.44 -10.85 11.61
N LYS A 186 19.10 -11.58 12.50
CA LYS A 186 20.50 -12.01 12.30
C LYS A 186 20.68 -12.77 10.99
N ILE A 187 19.73 -13.62 10.64
CA ILE A 187 19.77 -14.40 9.41
C ILE A 187 19.74 -13.51 8.16
N MET A 188 18.94 -12.45 8.18
CA MET A 188 18.86 -11.49 7.06
C MET A 188 20.13 -10.63 6.97
N GLN A 189 20.67 -10.21 8.12
CA GLN A 189 21.96 -9.51 8.16
C GLN A 189 23.07 -10.33 7.51
N GLU A 190 23.18 -11.61 7.89
CA GLU A 190 24.18 -12.52 7.31
C GLU A 190 24.00 -12.72 5.81
N ARG A 191 22.77 -12.89 5.34
CA ARG A 191 22.48 -13.07 3.91
C ARG A 191 22.91 -11.86 3.09
N VAL A 192 22.56 -10.65 3.55
CA VAL A 192 22.93 -9.41 2.88
C VAL A 192 24.44 -9.20 2.87
N GLN A 193 25.11 -9.38 4.02
CA GLN A 193 26.55 -9.15 4.15
C GLN A 193 27.42 -10.15 3.35
N LYS A 194 26.92 -11.37 3.13
CA LYS A 194 27.59 -12.40 2.34
C LYS A 194 27.29 -12.33 0.83
N HIS A 195 26.35 -11.47 0.42
CA HIS A 195 25.91 -11.43 -0.97
C HIS A 195 26.85 -10.58 -1.84
N GLU A 196 27.46 -11.19 -2.84
CA GLU A 196 28.51 -10.57 -3.70
C GLU A 196 28.08 -9.28 -4.41
N LYS A 197 26.77 -9.14 -4.72
CA LYS A 197 26.23 -7.97 -5.42
C LYS A 197 25.70 -6.89 -4.49
N ILE A 198 25.64 -7.13 -3.17
CA ILE A 198 25.11 -6.17 -2.20
C ILE A 198 26.26 -5.48 -1.47
N GLU A 199 26.32 -4.17 -1.58
CA GLU A 199 27.22 -3.33 -0.79
C GLU A 199 26.40 -2.57 0.25
N VAL A 200 26.66 -2.83 1.54
CA VAL A 200 25.97 -2.13 2.63
C VAL A 200 26.73 -0.85 2.98
N LEU A 201 26.06 0.28 2.80
CA LEU A 201 26.56 1.61 3.15
C LEU A 201 26.04 2.02 4.52
N PHE A 202 26.75 1.65 5.57
CA PHE A 202 26.41 2.04 6.94
C PHE A 202 26.71 3.53 7.21
N GLU A 203 25.91 4.14 8.08
CA GLU A 203 26.03 5.57 8.46
C GLU A 203 25.85 6.53 7.27
N HIS A 204 25.09 6.12 6.25
CA HIS A 204 24.81 6.94 5.09
C HIS A 204 23.36 7.43 5.07
N ASN A 205 23.20 8.68 4.68
CA ASN A 205 21.91 9.30 4.38
C ASN A 205 21.92 9.73 2.92
N VAL A 206 20.82 9.48 2.21
CA VAL A 206 20.60 10.05 0.88
C VAL A 206 20.06 11.46 1.07
N VAL A 207 20.65 12.42 0.36
CA VAL A 207 20.31 13.85 0.48
C VAL A 207 19.83 14.44 -0.84
N GLY A 208 19.79 13.69 -1.90
CA GLY A 208 19.27 14.09 -3.20
C GLY A 208 19.43 12.99 -4.25
N LEU A 209 18.65 13.11 -5.30
CA LEU A 209 18.74 12.29 -6.52
C LEU A 209 19.01 13.20 -7.71
N PHE A 210 19.63 12.69 -8.75
CA PHE A 210 19.87 13.45 -9.97
C PHE A 210 19.72 12.58 -11.22
N GLY A 211 19.49 13.23 -12.34
CA GLY A 211 19.34 12.64 -13.67
C GLY A 211 18.50 13.54 -14.58
N ASP A 212 18.55 13.27 -15.87
CA ASP A 212 17.81 14.05 -16.88
C ASP A 212 16.42 13.44 -17.16
N ASN A 213 16.37 12.18 -17.60
CA ASN A 213 15.12 11.49 -17.99
C ASN A 213 14.70 10.41 -16.99
N GLY A 214 15.24 10.42 -15.78
CA GLY A 214 15.03 9.46 -14.70
C GLY A 214 16.17 9.54 -13.71
N VAL A 215 16.21 8.62 -12.76
CA VAL A 215 17.30 8.55 -11.80
C VAL A 215 18.56 8.03 -12.50
N GLU A 216 19.66 8.79 -12.41
CA GLU A 216 21.00 8.44 -12.88
C GLU A 216 22.01 8.40 -11.74
N GLY A 217 21.64 8.90 -10.56
CA GLY A 217 22.48 8.83 -9.39
C GLY A 217 21.82 9.37 -8.13
N MET A 218 22.52 9.14 -7.00
CA MET A 218 22.16 9.66 -5.69
C MET A 218 23.32 10.39 -5.04
N ASN A 219 23.00 11.44 -4.29
CA ASN A 219 23.92 12.15 -3.42
C ASN A 219 23.80 11.59 -2.00
N VAL A 220 24.92 11.19 -1.43
CA VAL A 220 24.96 10.59 -0.08
C VAL A 220 25.88 11.37 0.84
N VAL A 221 25.52 11.33 2.12
CA VAL A 221 26.31 11.88 3.22
C VAL A 221 26.60 10.75 4.20
N LYS A 222 27.86 10.45 4.41
CA LYS A 222 28.33 9.52 5.43
C LYS A 222 28.61 10.29 6.72
N ARG A 223 28.17 9.73 7.85
CA ARG A 223 28.31 10.33 9.19
C ARG A 223 27.79 11.77 9.25
N TRP A 224 26.56 11.95 8.81
CA TRP A 224 25.92 13.27 8.75
C TRP A 224 25.90 13.97 10.11
N GLY A 225 26.45 15.17 10.13
CA GLY A 225 26.55 16.02 11.32
C GLY A 225 27.76 15.72 12.23
N GLU A 226 28.62 14.75 11.86
CA GLU A 226 29.85 14.43 12.58
C GLU A 226 31.02 15.26 12.04
N SER A 227 32.13 15.33 12.80
CA SER A 227 33.34 16.10 12.43
C SER A 227 34.05 15.54 11.20
N ASP A 228 33.80 14.31 10.85
CA ASP A 228 34.38 13.59 9.71
C ASP A 228 33.31 13.21 8.66
N GLU A 229 32.32 14.09 8.49
CA GLU A 229 31.29 13.99 7.46
C GLU A 229 31.92 13.94 6.06
N GLU A 230 31.51 12.98 5.26
CA GLU A 230 31.92 12.82 3.87
C GLU A 230 30.69 12.94 2.95
N ARG A 231 30.82 13.71 1.85
CA ARG A 231 29.77 13.87 0.83
C ARG A 231 30.27 13.41 -0.52
N TYR A 232 29.48 12.58 -1.21
CA TYR A 232 29.80 12.10 -2.55
C TYR A 232 28.55 11.63 -3.28
N SER A 233 28.71 11.35 -4.57
CA SER A 233 27.63 10.86 -5.42
C SER A 233 27.92 9.43 -5.87
N LEU A 234 26.86 8.63 -6.02
CA LEU A 234 26.92 7.29 -6.54
C LEU A 234 26.01 7.16 -7.75
N PRO A 235 26.51 6.62 -8.86
CA PRO A 235 25.67 6.32 -10.01
C PRO A 235 24.72 5.16 -9.68
N ILE A 236 23.43 5.34 -9.94
CA ILE A 236 22.39 4.32 -9.82
C ILE A 236 21.34 4.54 -10.91
N ASP A 237 20.68 3.47 -11.34
CA ASP A 237 19.58 3.53 -12.30
C ASP A 237 18.21 3.48 -11.61
N GLY A 238 18.16 3.03 -10.35
CA GLY A 238 16.92 2.89 -9.58
C GLY A 238 17.13 3.10 -8.09
N PHE A 239 16.12 3.67 -7.44
CA PHE A 239 16.13 4.04 -6.04
C PHE A 239 14.88 3.48 -5.35
N PHE A 240 15.06 2.55 -4.42
CA PHE A 240 13.99 1.84 -3.75
C PHE A 240 13.90 2.24 -2.28
N LEU A 241 12.71 2.58 -1.83
CA LEU A 241 12.41 3.03 -0.48
C LEU A 241 11.83 1.87 0.34
N ALA A 242 12.66 1.23 1.15
CA ALA A 242 12.29 0.15 2.06
C ALA A 242 12.27 0.61 3.53
N ILE A 243 11.70 1.80 3.78
CA ILE A 243 11.62 2.43 5.12
C ILE A 243 10.25 2.25 5.78
N GLY A 244 9.41 1.42 5.17
CA GLY A 244 8.11 1.00 5.68
C GLY A 244 6.93 1.78 5.11
N HIS A 245 5.74 1.39 5.54
CA HIS A 245 4.47 1.98 5.16
C HIS A 245 3.74 2.48 6.41
N LYS A 246 2.75 3.34 6.21
CA LYS A 246 1.78 3.75 7.22
C LYS A 246 0.40 3.28 6.76
N PRO A 247 -0.25 2.33 7.47
CA PRO A 247 -1.63 1.96 7.17
C PRO A 247 -2.58 3.13 7.36
N ASN A 248 -3.57 3.27 6.47
CA ASN A 248 -4.56 4.33 6.53
C ASN A 248 -5.74 3.92 7.43
N SER A 249 -5.47 3.64 8.69
CA SER A 249 -6.38 3.11 9.71
C SER A 249 -6.74 4.12 10.81
N ASP A 250 -6.18 5.34 10.77
CA ASP A 250 -6.21 6.29 11.88
C ASP A 250 -7.62 6.57 12.41
N ILE A 251 -8.64 6.72 11.54
CA ILE A 251 -10.02 7.03 11.94
C ILE A 251 -10.75 5.84 12.60
N PHE A 252 -10.18 4.62 12.54
CA PHE A 252 -10.79 3.41 13.06
C PHE A 252 -10.14 2.91 14.36
N LYS A 253 -8.97 3.43 14.74
CA LYS A 253 -8.12 2.92 15.84
C LYS A 253 -8.82 2.88 17.21
N GLU A 254 -9.79 3.75 17.44
CA GLU A 254 -10.54 3.79 18.70
C GLU A 254 -11.42 2.53 18.88
N TYR A 255 -11.81 1.88 17.77
CA TYR A 255 -12.79 0.79 17.78
C TYR A 255 -12.18 -0.55 17.38
N ILE A 256 -11.13 -0.57 16.57
CA ILE A 256 -10.55 -1.76 15.97
C ILE A 256 -9.12 -1.96 16.50
N ASP A 257 -8.72 -3.21 16.72
CA ASP A 257 -7.36 -3.53 17.09
C ASP A 257 -6.40 -3.33 15.92
N THR A 258 -5.26 -2.71 16.21
CA THR A 258 -4.16 -2.54 15.27
C THR A 258 -2.86 -3.02 15.90
N ASP A 259 -1.90 -3.41 15.05
CA ASP A 259 -0.55 -3.66 15.50
C ASP A 259 0.18 -2.34 15.87
N GLU A 260 1.44 -2.45 16.28
CA GLU A 260 2.27 -1.30 16.71
C GLU A 260 2.51 -0.28 15.58
N VAL A 261 2.43 -0.71 14.31
CA VAL A 261 2.60 0.14 13.12
C VAL A 261 1.28 0.79 12.72
N GLY A 262 0.16 0.17 13.05
CA GLY A 262 -1.20 0.63 12.75
C GLY A 262 -1.95 -0.25 11.73
N TYR A 263 -1.41 -1.41 11.34
CA TYR A 263 -2.14 -2.37 10.51
C TYR A 263 -3.32 -2.96 11.28
N ILE A 264 -4.48 -3.03 10.64
CA ILE A 264 -5.69 -3.60 11.26
C ILE A 264 -5.47 -5.10 11.48
N ILE A 265 -5.71 -5.55 12.72
CA ILE A 265 -5.64 -6.97 13.08
C ILE A 265 -6.94 -7.64 12.68
N THR A 266 -6.83 -8.72 11.93
CA THR A 266 -7.95 -9.56 11.51
C THR A 266 -7.87 -10.95 12.15
N ASP A 267 -8.96 -11.70 12.12
CA ASP A 267 -9.05 -13.04 12.70
C ASP A 267 -8.41 -14.09 11.76
N GLY A 268 -7.12 -14.33 11.94
CA GLY A 268 -6.34 -15.24 11.10
C GLY A 268 -6.39 -14.87 9.62
N ASP A 269 -6.78 -15.84 8.79
CA ASP A 269 -6.92 -15.62 7.33
C ASP A 269 -8.25 -14.97 6.93
N SER A 270 -9.12 -14.69 7.88
CA SER A 270 -10.41 -14.02 7.66
C SER A 270 -10.22 -12.50 7.62
N PRO A 271 -11.01 -11.77 6.84
CA PRO A 271 -11.03 -10.30 6.86
C PRO A 271 -11.78 -9.71 8.06
N ARG A 272 -12.30 -10.53 8.97
CA ARG A 272 -13.08 -10.09 10.12
C ARG A 272 -12.22 -9.34 11.11
N THR A 273 -12.70 -8.18 11.55
CA THR A 273 -12.13 -7.46 12.70
C THR A 273 -12.81 -7.90 13.99
N LYS A 274 -12.37 -7.38 15.14
CA LYS A 274 -13.07 -7.61 16.42
C LYS A 274 -14.48 -7.02 16.47
N VAL A 275 -14.81 -6.09 15.58
CA VAL A 275 -16.14 -5.45 15.51
C VAL A 275 -17.01 -6.23 14.52
N PRO A 276 -18.11 -6.87 14.96
CA PRO A 276 -18.98 -7.68 14.10
C PRO A 276 -19.55 -6.86 12.94
N GLY A 277 -19.42 -7.33 11.70
CA GLY A 277 -19.89 -6.62 10.51
C GLY A 277 -18.89 -5.58 9.97
N VAL A 278 -17.71 -5.48 10.58
CA VAL A 278 -16.60 -4.63 10.09
C VAL A 278 -15.45 -5.53 9.62
N PHE A 279 -15.05 -5.34 8.37
CA PHE A 279 -14.05 -6.15 7.68
C PHE A 279 -12.92 -5.27 7.19
N ALA A 280 -11.71 -5.82 7.13
CA ALA A 280 -10.55 -5.12 6.59
C ALA A 280 -9.93 -5.91 5.44
N ALA A 281 -9.53 -5.22 4.36
CA ALA A 281 -8.99 -5.84 3.16
C ALA A 281 -7.91 -4.96 2.50
N GLY A 282 -6.96 -5.61 1.85
CA GLY A 282 -5.81 -4.96 1.22
C GLY A 282 -4.77 -4.49 2.22
N ASP A 283 -3.94 -3.57 1.77
CA ASP A 283 -2.73 -3.18 2.47
C ASP A 283 -2.97 -2.53 3.84
N VAL A 284 -4.19 -2.15 4.18
CA VAL A 284 -4.54 -1.64 5.51
C VAL A 284 -4.44 -2.73 6.59
N ALA A 285 -4.54 -4.01 6.18
CA ALA A 285 -4.45 -5.18 7.06
C ALA A 285 -3.34 -6.16 6.63
N ASP A 286 -2.60 -5.87 5.55
CA ASP A 286 -1.51 -6.71 5.05
C ASP A 286 -0.14 -6.02 5.22
N PRO A 287 0.62 -6.31 6.29
CA PRO A 287 1.96 -5.76 6.48
C PRO A 287 3.04 -6.44 5.62
N HIS A 288 2.74 -7.54 4.92
CA HIS A 288 3.73 -8.42 4.30
C HIS A 288 3.76 -8.34 2.78
N TYR A 289 2.63 -8.62 2.12
CA TYR A 289 2.61 -8.83 0.67
C TYR A 289 2.46 -7.53 -0.12
N ARG A 290 1.43 -6.74 0.20
CA ARG A 290 1.14 -5.44 -0.45
C ARG A 290 1.19 -5.52 -1.98
N GLN A 291 0.48 -6.52 -2.53
CA GLN A 291 0.36 -6.72 -3.98
C GLN A 291 -1.08 -6.49 -4.43
N ALA A 292 -1.25 -6.00 -5.65
CA ALA A 292 -2.58 -5.76 -6.23
C ALA A 292 -3.47 -7.02 -6.20
N ILE A 293 -2.89 -8.19 -6.51
CA ILE A 293 -3.62 -9.46 -6.55
C ILE A 293 -3.99 -9.96 -5.15
N THR A 294 -3.11 -9.82 -4.15
CA THR A 294 -3.45 -10.20 -2.76
C THR A 294 -4.48 -9.25 -2.17
N ALA A 295 -4.39 -7.96 -2.49
CA ALA A 295 -5.39 -6.96 -2.12
C ALA A 295 -6.75 -7.29 -2.74
N ALA A 296 -6.82 -7.59 -4.04
CA ALA A 296 -8.04 -8.03 -4.71
C ALA A 296 -8.61 -9.30 -4.07
N GLY A 297 -7.77 -10.31 -3.81
CA GLY A 297 -8.18 -11.54 -3.13
C GLY A 297 -8.76 -11.32 -1.74
N SER A 298 -8.16 -10.41 -0.95
CA SER A 298 -8.69 -10.05 0.37
C SER A 298 -10.01 -9.26 0.28
N GLY A 299 -10.17 -8.40 -0.72
CA GLY A 299 -11.44 -7.72 -1.02
C GLY A 299 -12.57 -8.68 -1.34
N CYS A 300 -12.28 -9.73 -2.13
CA CYS A 300 -13.22 -10.81 -2.37
C CYS A 300 -13.65 -11.51 -1.06
N LYS A 301 -12.68 -11.86 -0.19
CA LYS A 301 -12.99 -12.47 1.12
C LYS A 301 -13.88 -11.54 1.97
N ALA A 302 -13.57 -10.23 2.01
CA ALA A 302 -14.31 -9.25 2.79
C ALA A 302 -15.78 -9.13 2.34
N ALA A 303 -16.01 -9.10 1.03
CA ALA A 303 -17.36 -9.07 0.48
C ALA A 303 -18.18 -10.34 0.84
N ILE A 304 -17.58 -11.51 0.67
CA ILE A 304 -18.25 -12.78 1.03
C ILE A 304 -18.60 -12.81 2.52
N GLU A 305 -17.73 -12.34 3.39
CA GLU A 305 -18.00 -12.28 4.82
C GLU A 305 -19.04 -11.21 5.19
N ALA A 306 -19.08 -10.08 4.48
CA ALA A 306 -20.09 -9.04 4.67
C ALA A 306 -21.49 -9.54 4.24
N GLU A 307 -21.58 -10.22 3.10
CA GLU A 307 -22.81 -10.86 2.63
C GLU A 307 -23.33 -11.90 3.65
N ARG A 308 -22.47 -12.78 4.14
CA ARG A 308 -22.82 -13.77 5.18
C ARG A 308 -23.30 -13.11 6.47
N TYR A 309 -22.64 -12.04 6.90
CA TYR A 309 -23.03 -11.28 8.09
C TYR A 309 -24.42 -10.65 7.92
N LEU A 310 -24.67 -9.98 6.79
CA LEU A 310 -25.96 -9.34 6.50
C LEU A 310 -27.09 -10.38 6.41
N SER A 311 -26.83 -11.51 5.77
CA SER A 311 -27.76 -12.63 5.68
C SER A 311 -28.10 -13.22 7.06
N ALA A 312 -27.10 -13.47 7.90
CA ALA A 312 -27.31 -13.97 9.28
C ALA A 312 -28.08 -12.99 10.17
N LYS A 313 -28.08 -11.70 9.83
CA LYS A 313 -28.86 -10.65 10.50
C LYS A 313 -30.29 -10.51 9.93
N GLY A 314 -30.62 -11.21 8.85
CA GLY A 314 -31.91 -11.06 8.16
C GLY A 314 -32.09 -9.70 7.48
N ILE A 315 -30.98 -9.04 7.08
CA ILE A 315 -31.00 -7.75 6.38
C ILE A 315 -31.14 -7.95 4.87
N ILE A 316 -30.70 -9.12 4.40
CA ILE A 316 -30.81 -9.59 3.01
C ILE A 316 -31.36 -11.01 2.96
#